data_f3816f424ed3d58bcfbc10ac0d210951
#
_entry.id   f3816f424ed3d58bcfbc10ac0d210951
#
_cell.length_a   1.000
_cell.length_b   1.000
_cell.length_c   1.000
_cell.angle_alpha   90.00
_cell.angle_beta   90.00
_cell.angle_gamma   90.00
#
_symmetry.space_group_name_H-M   'P 1'
#
loop_
_entity.id
_entity.type
_entity.pdbx_description
1 polymer ?
#
loop_
_entity_poly.entity_id
_entity_poly.type
_entity_poly.pdbx_seq_one_letter_code
_entity_poly.pdbx_strand_id
1 'polypeptide(L)'
;MYKYLLLVAVLLAFSTGTVGAQKTYTYSKTVQQACASDYHKHCGEYGIETEALRLCMDRSGHSLSKTCVNALVDAGEVSKDAVERRKRLGH
;
A
#
# COMPACT_ATOMS: atom_id res chain seq x y z
N MET A 1 34.29 -9.26 38.90
CA MET A 1 34.69 -8.87 37.57
C MET A 1 33.92 -9.60 36.47
N TYR A 2 33.56 -10.83 36.70
CA TYR A 2 32.78 -11.62 35.72
C TYR A 2 31.37 -11.11 35.54
N LYS A 3 30.86 -10.40 36.51
CA LYS A 3 29.50 -9.91 36.53
C LYS A 3 29.20 -8.95 35.38
N TYR A 4 30.20 -8.17 34.99
CA TYR A 4 30.02 -7.17 33.94
C TYR A 4 29.98 -7.77 32.53
N LEU A 5 30.68 -8.87 32.35
CA LEU A 5 30.69 -9.56 31.07
C LEU A 5 29.32 -10.16 30.75
N LEU A 6 28.63 -10.64 31.75
CA LEU A 6 27.29 -11.22 31.59
C LEU A 6 26.24 -10.15 31.23
N LEU A 7 26.40 -8.95 31.79
CA LEU A 7 25.47 -7.85 31.49
C LEU A 7 25.61 -7.35 30.06
N VAL A 8 26.79 -7.35 29.51
CA VAL A 8 27.05 -6.95 28.14
C VAL A 8 26.41 -7.92 27.16
N ALA A 9 26.46 -9.21 27.46
CA ALA A 9 25.87 -10.23 26.60
C ALA A 9 24.34 -10.10 26.49
N VAL A 10 23.69 -9.69 27.57
CA VAL A 10 22.23 -9.48 27.58
C VAL A 10 21.82 -8.33 26.71
N LEU A 11 22.59 -7.26 26.65
CA LEU A 11 22.27 -6.08 25.85
C LEU A 11 22.30 -6.37 24.36
N LEU A 12 23.10 -7.31 23.91
CA LEU A 12 23.20 -7.69 22.51
C LEU A 12 21.95 -8.43 22.00
N ALA A 13 21.20 -9.04 22.92
CA ALA A 13 20.00 -9.79 22.56
C ALA A 13 18.85 -8.91 22.04
N PHE A 14 18.89 -7.61 22.30
CA PHE A 14 17.86 -6.69 21.86
C PHE A 14 18.13 -6.07 20.50
N SER A 15 19.26 -6.34 19.90
CA SER A 15 19.61 -5.78 18.61
C SER A 15 18.93 -6.47 17.43
N THR A 16 18.26 -7.60 17.66
CA THR A 16 17.41 -8.20 16.65
C THR A 16 16.07 -7.49 16.68
N GLY A 17 16.09 -6.26 16.26
CA GLY A 17 14.86 -5.50 16.10
C GLY A 17 13.99 -6.16 15.06
N THR A 18 12.74 -6.27 15.36
CA THR A 18 11.73 -6.61 14.40
C THR A 18 11.83 -5.65 13.24
N VAL A 19 12.46 -6.06 12.17
CA VAL A 19 12.28 -5.38 10.90
C VAL A 19 10.82 -5.58 10.58
N GLY A 20 10.05 -4.53 10.73
CA GLY A 20 8.60 -4.60 10.62
C GLY A 20 8.18 -5.31 9.36
N ALA A 21 7.29 -6.26 9.52
CA ALA A 21 6.65 -6.91 8.40
C ALA A 21 5.95 -5.84 7.57
N GLN A 22 6.42 -5.60 6.36
CA GLN A 22 5.75 -4.71 5.43
C GLN A 22 4.46 -5.38 4.99
N LYS A 23 3.37 -4.65 5.07
CA LYS A 23 2.09 -5.15 4.57
C LYS A 23 2.17 -5.30 3.06
N THR A 24 1.78 -6.46 2.58
CA THR A 24 1.68 -6.74 1.16
C THR A 24 0.24 -6.57 0.72
N TYR A 25 0.02 -5.78 -0.32
CA TYR A 25 -1.29 -5.56 -0.90
C TYR A 25 -1.36 -6.27 -2.24
N THR A 26 -2.24 -7.24 -2.35
CA THR A 26 -2.42 -8.01 -3.58
C THR A 26 -3.75 -7.64 -4.22
N TYR A 27 -3.68 -7.05 -5.41
CA TYR A 27 -4.87 -6.76 -6.20
C TYR A 27 -5.19 -7.95 -7.09
N SER A 28 -6.49 -8.18 -7.33
CA SER A 28 -6.93 -9.23 -8.25
C SER A 28 -6.42 -8.95 -9.67
N LYS A 29 -6.36 -9.98 -10.50
CA LYS A 29 -5.96 -9.81 -11.89
C LYS A 29 -6.89 -8.84 -12.63
N THR A 30 -8.17 -8.88 -12.35
CA THR A 30 -9.15 -7.96 -12.94
C THR A 30 -8.81 -6.52 -12.63
N VAL A 31 -8.49 -6.21 -11.36
CA VAL A 31 -8.07 -4.87 -10.97
C VAL A 31 -6.76 -4.49 -11.64
N GLN A 32 -5.79 -5.40 -11.66
CA GLN A 32 -4.50 -5.13 -12.29
C GLN A 32 -4.64 -4.80 -13.77
N GLN A 33 -5.48 -5.52 -14.49
CA GLN A 33 -5.73 -5.25 -15.90
C GLN A 33 -6.47 -3.94 -16.11
N ALA A 34 -7.52 -3.70 -15.33
CA ALA A 34 -8.31 -2.49 -15.45
C ALA A 34 -7.54 -1.23 -15.08
N CYS A 35 -6.58 -1.34 -14.16
CA CYS A 35 -5.81 -0.22 -13.65
C CYS A 35 -4.38 -0.14 -14.22
N ALA A 36 -4.00 -1.00 -15.15
CA ALA A 36 -2.63 -1.04 -15.67
C ALA A 36 -2.17 0.29 -16.25
N SER A 37 -2.99 0.91 -17.06
CA SER A 37 -2.68 2.21 -17.66
C SER A 37 -2.54 3.29 -16.61
N ASP A 38 -3.46 3.33 -15.65
CA ASP A 38 -3.42 4.29 -14.55
C ASP A 38 -2.19 4.09 -13.67
N TYR A 39 -1.84 2.83 -13.39
CA TYR A 39 -0.64 2.49 -12.64
C TYR A 39 0.60 3.06 -13.33
N HIS A 40 0.78 2.78 -14.61
CA HIS A 40 1.95 3.25 -15.35
C HIS A 40 2.01 4.77 -15.44
N LYS A 41 0.86 5.40 -15.57
CA LYS A 41 0.79 6.86 -15.71
C LYS A 41 1.08 7.59 -14.39
N HIS A 42 0.55 7.10 -13.28
CA HIS A 42 0.58 7.83 -12.02
C HIS A 42 1.49 7.24 -10.95
N CYS A 43 1.70 5.93 -10.96
CA CYS A 43 2.34 5.21 -9.85
C CYS A 43 3.38 4.18 -10.30
N GLY A 44 3.86 4.28 -11.54
CA GLY A 44 4.73 3.27 -12.15
C GLY A 44 6.09 3.10 -11.48
N GLU A 45 6.50 4.04 -10.63
CA GLU A 45 7.76 3.96 -9.89
C GLU A 45 7.68 3.04 -8.66
N TYR A 46 6.47 2.66 -8.25
CA TYR A 46 6.25 1.81 -7.09
C TYR A 46 6.06 0.35 -7.51
N GLY A 47 6.56 -0.55 -6.69
CA GLY A 47 6.37 -1.98 -6.95
C GLY A 47 4.92 -2.40 -6.78
N ILE A 48 4.50 -3.37 -7.58
CA ILE A 48 3.21 -4.02 -7.44
C ILE A 48 3.20 -4.74 -6.07
N GLU A 49 2.09 -4.76 -5.39
CA GLU A 49 1.92 -5.40 -4.08
C GLU A 49 2.62 -4.67 -2.93
N THR A 50 2.94 -3.38 -3.09
CA THR A 50 3.54 -2.58 -2.02
C THR A 50 2.51 -1.63 -1.42
N GLU A 51 2.72 -1.29 -0.16
CA GLU A 51 1.90 -0.26 0.49
C GLU A 51 2.10 1.10 -0.18
N ALA A 52 3.32 1.38 -0.64
CA ALA A 52 3.62 2.62 -1.36
C ALA A 52 2.76 2.77 -2.61
N LEU A 53 2.55 1.69 -3.36
CA LEU A 53 1.66 1.72 -4.51
C LEU A 53 0.22 2.00 -4.09
N ARG A 54 -0.26 1.33 -3.06
CA ARG A 54 -1.62 1.56 -2.56
C ARG A 54 -1.84 3.02 -2.20
N LEU A 55 -0.89 3.62 -1.50
CA LEU A 55 -0.98 5.03 -1.12
C LEU A 55 -0.93 5.95 -2.34
N CYS A 56 -0.10 5.63 -3.33
CA CYS A 56 -0.03 6.38 -4.57
C CYS A 56 -1.35 6.33 -5.33
N MET A 57 -1.94 5.16 -5.49
CA MET A 57 -3.22 5.00 -6.15
C MET A 57 -4.34 5.74 -5.41
N ASP A 58 -4.30 5.71 -4.08
CA ASP A 58 -5.25 6.45 -3.26
C ASP A 58 -5.15 7.96 -3.48
N ARG A 59 -3.93 8.49 -3.50
CA ARG A 59 -3.71 9.92 -3.79
C ARG A 59 -4.14 10.30 -5.19
N SER A 60 -4.04 9.37 -6.13
CA SER A 60 -4.39 9.60 -7.54
C SER A 60 -5.85 9.31 -7.86
N GLY A 61 -6.66 9.01 -6.85
CA GLY A 61 -8.02 8.49 -7.01
C GLY A 61 -8.89 9.27 -7.98
N HIS A 62 -8.86 10.61 -7.93
CA HIS A 62 -9.67 11.45 -8.81
C HIS A 62 -9.18 11.47 -10.27
N SER A 63 -7.94 11.04 -10.51
CA SER A 63 -7.34 10.99 -11.83
C SER A 63 -7.41 9.60 -12.48
N LEU A 64 -7.89 8.61 -11.74
CA LEU A 64 -7.99 7.25 -12.26
C LEU A 64 -9.15 7.15 -13.27
N SER A 65 -8.97 6.29 -14.26
CA SER A 65 -10.03 6.02 -15.23
C SER A 65 -11.25 5.40 -14.56
N LYS A 66 -12.41 5.58 -15.17
CA LYS A 66 -13.63 4.93 -14.68
C LYS A 66 -13.51 3.41 -14.65
N THR A 67 -12.85 2.84 -15.64
CA THR A 67 -12.62 1.39 -15.71
C THR A 67 -11.85 0.90 -14.49
N CYS A 68 -10.79 1.63 -14.12
CA CYS A 68 -10.00 1.30 -12.93
C CYS A 68 -10.82 1.47 -11.65
N VAL A 69 -11.49 2.60 -11.48
CA VAL A 69 -12.31 2.87 -10.30
C VAL A 69 -13.41 1.81 -10.12
N ASN A 70 -14.10 1.49 -11.20
CA ASN A 70 -15.17 0.47 -11.15
C ASN A 70 -14.63 -0.89 -10.75
N ALA A 71 -13.46 -1.28 -11.26
CA ALA A 71 -12.84 -2.54 -10.88
C ALA A 71 -12.46 -2.56 -9.40
N LEU A 72 -11.95 -1.44 -8.89
CA LEU A 72 -11.61 -1.31 -7.46
C LEU A 72 -12.85 -1.41 -6.57
N VAL A 73 -13.94 -0.80 -6.97
CA VAL A 73 -15.21 -0.88 -6.25
C VAL A 73 -15.75 -2.31 -6.27
N ASP A 74 -15.77 -2.94 -7.43
CA ASP A 74 -16.29 -4.30 -7.60
C ASP A 74 -15.47 -5.32 -6.81
N ALA A 75 -14.17 -5.08 -6.68
CA ALA A 75 -13.29 -5.94 -5.89
C ALA A 75 -13.33 -5.65 -4.39
N GLY A 76 -14.08 -4.62 -3.96
CA GLY A 76 -14.15 -4.24 -2.56
C GLY A 76 -12.94 -3.49 -2.03
N GLU A 77 -12.05 -3.04 -2.92
CA GLU A 77 -10.86 -2.30 -2.53
C GLU A 77 -11.19 -0.87 -2.07
N VAL A 78 -12.20 -0.27 -2.67
CA VAL A 78 -12.71 1.03 -2.25
C VAL A 78 -14.24 0.94 -2.20
N SER A 79 -14.85 1.73 -1.31
CA SER A 79 -16.30 1.77 -1.23
C SER A 79 -16.87 2.76 -2.24
N LYS A 80 -18.09 2.46 -2.68
CA LYS A 80 -18.83 3.35 -3.56
C LYS A 80 -19.04 4.72 -2.92
N ASP A 81 -19.32 4.74 -1.62
CA ASP A 81 -19.51 5.98 -0.87
C ASP A 81 -18.26 6.84 -0.82
N ALA A 82 -17.09 6.21 -0.69
CA ALA A 82 -15.82 6.93 -0.72
C ALA A 82 -15.58 7.61 -2.07
N VAL A 83 -15.92 6.92 -3.16
CA VAL A 83 -15.81 7.47 -4.52
C VAL A 83 -16.73 8.67 -4.68
N GLU A 84 -17.98 8.55 -4.24
CA GLU A 84 -18.94 9.64 -4.33
C GLU A 84 -18.54 10.85 -3.49
N ARG A 85 -17.99 10.63 -2.31
CA ARG A 85 -17.51 11.74 -1.47
C ARG A 85 -16.35 12.48 -2.15
N ARG A 86 -15.43 11.77 -2.79
CA ARG A 86 -14.32 12.40 -3.50
C ARG A 86 -14.82 13.27 -4.65
N LYS A 87 -15.80 12.80 -5.40
CA LYS A 87 -16.40 13.57 -6.47
C LYS A 87 -17.00 14.88 -5.97
N ARG A 88 -17.72 14.82 -4.84
CA ARG A 88 -18.33 16.02 -4.25
C ARG A 88 -17.29 17.01 -3.76
N LEU A 89 -16.15 16.53 -3.27
CA LEU A 89 -15.08 17.36 -2.74
C LEU A 89 -14.10 17.82 -3.80
N GLY A 90 -14.26 17.38 -5.05
CA GLY A 90 -13.37 17.73 -6.14
C GLY A 90 -12.00 17.05 -6.08
N HIS A 91 -11.92 15.93 -5.39
CA HIS A 91 -10.66 15.20 -5.25
C HIS A 91 -10.57 14.01 -6.18
#